data_862c04bb5517bc001449e1eb2c26a985
#
_entry.id   862c04bb5517bc001449e1eb2c26a985
#
_cell.length_a   1.000
_cell.length_b   1.000
_cell.length_c   1.000
_cell.angle_alpha   90.00
_cell.angle_beta   90.00
_cell.angle_gamma   90.00
#
_symmetry.space_group_name_H-M   'P 1'
#
loop_
_entity.id
_entity.type
_entity.pdbx_description
1 polymer ?
#
loop_
_entity_poly.entity_id
_entity_poly.type
_entity_poly.pdbx_seq_one_letter_code
_entity_poly.pdbx_strand_id
1 'polypeptide(L)'
;SLEACLEALGRPRWFAFSTHASAAHDSARFERGDALLFGAETRGLPHEVLEACPTERRLRIPMLAGVRSLNLSNAVAVAVYEAWRQQGFVSPSRP
;
A
#
# COMPACT_ATOMS: atom_id res chain seq x y z
N SER A 1 9.22 -15.10 -2.80
CA SER A 1 9.75 -13.85 -3.31
C SER A 1 8.62 -12.95 -3.78
N LEU A 2 8.92 -11.69 -3.94
CA LEU A 2 7.95 -10.73 -4.48
C LEU A 2 7.48 -11.14 -5.88
N GLU A 3 8.41 -11.52 -6.73
CA GLU A 3 8.07 -11.94 -8.09
C GLU A 3 7.11 -13.12 -8.10
N ALA A 4 7.38 -14.14 -7.30
CA ALA A 4 6.52 -15.30 -7.22
C ALA A 4 5.14 -14.93 -6.71
N CYS A 5 5.07 -14.04 -5.72
CA CYS A 5 3.82 -13.59 -5.16
C CYS A 5 2.99 -12.82 -6.20
N LEU A 6 3.62 -11.89 -6.90
CA LEU A 6 2.93 -11.10 -7.91
C LEU A 6 2.44 -11.99 -9.06
N GLU A 7 3.24 -12.98 -9.43
CA GLU A 7 2.84 -13.92 -10.46
C GLU A 7 1.63 -14.74 -10.04
N ALA A 8 1.65 -15.22 -8.80
CA ALA A 8 0.52 -15.97 -8.25
C ALA A 8 -0.76 -15.15 -8.22
N LEU A 9 -0.65 -13.85 -8.08
CA LEU A 9 -1.80 -12.93 -8.05
C LEU A 9 -2.22 -12.46 -9.45
N GLY A 10 -1.59 -12.92 -10.50
CA GLY A 10 -1.91 -12.51 -11.87
C GLY A 10 -1.25 -11.22 -12.29
N ARG A 11 -0.11 -10.89 -11.71
CA ARG A 11 0.69 -9.69 -12.01
C ARG A 11 -0.12 -8.41 -11.90
N PRO A 12 -0.74 -8.13 -10.74
CA PRO A 12 -1.51 -6.91 -10.57
C PRO A 12 -0.61 -5.69 -10.51
N ARG A 13 -1.17 -4.53 -10.72
CA ARG A 13 -0.50 -3.30 -10.36
C ARG A 13 -0.34 -3.28 -8.84
N TRP A 14 0.77 -2.76 -8.34
CA TRP A 14 1.04 -2.82 -6.91
C TRP A 14 1.62 -1.51 -6.40
N PHE A 15 1.35 -1.23 -5.14
CA PHE A 15 1.82 -0.05 -4.44
C PHE A 15 2.61 -0.50 -3.22
N ALA A 16 3.70 0.20 -2.93
CA ALA A 16 4.52 -0.08 -1.75
C ALA A 16 4.33 1.02 -0.71
N PHE A 17 4.10 0.64 0.53
CA PHE A 17 3.93 1.60 1.62
C PHE A 17 5.21 1.69 2.43
N SER A 18 5.71 2.92 2.58
CA SER A 18 6.96 3.19 3.27
C SER A 18 6.86 4.53 3.99
N THR A 19 7.46 4.61 5.18
CA THR A 19 7.52 5.87 5.93
C THR A 19 8.44 6.89 5.24
N HIS A 20 9.25 6.44 4.29
CA HIS A 20 10.19 7.30 3.57
C HIS A 20 9.68 7.75 2.21
N ALA A 21 8.50 7.32 1.82
CA ALA A 21 7.93 7.73 0.54
C ALA A 21 7.48 9.19 0.61
N SER A 22 7.55 9.87 -0.53
CA SER A 22 7.14 11.28 -0.59
C SER A 22 5.67 11.47 -0.93
N ALA A 23 5.05 10.49 -1.59
CA ALA A 23 3.65 10.61 -1.98
C ALA A 23 2.73 10.10 -0.87
N ALA A 24 1.68 10.87 -0.55
CA ALA A 24 0.71 10.46 0.44
C ALA A 24 -0.21 9.39 -0.13
N HIS A 25 -0.66 8.46 0.72
CA HIS A 25 -1.48 7.32 0.27
C HIS A 25 -2.81 7.78 -0.34
N ASP A 26 -3.36 8.88 0.12
CA ASP A 26 -4.62 9.39 -0.38
C ASP A 26 -4.49 10.16 -1.69
N SER A 27 -3.27 10.40 -2.16
CA SER A 27 -3.03 11.01 -3.45
C SER A 27 -3.02 9.98 -4.58
N ALA A 28 -2.93 8.70 -4.25
CA ALA A 28 -2.92 7.64 -5.25
C ALA A 28 -4.35 7.30 -5.68
N ARG A 29 -4.49 6.88 -6.92
CA ARG A 29 -5.77 6.44 -7.45
C ARG A 29 -5.77 4.92 -7.52
N PHE A 30 -6.45 4.29 -6.59
CA PHE A 30 -6.50 2.84 -6.50
C PHE A 30 -7.59 2.28 -7.39
N GLU A 31 -7.35 1.06 -7.88
CA GLU A 31 -8.30 0.34 -8.72
C GLU A 31 -8.49 -1.06 -8.17
N ARG A 32 -9.60 -1.69 -8.54
CA ARG A 32 -9.84 -3.06 -8.13
C ARG A 32 -8.72 -3.95 -8.64
N GLY A 33 -8.29 -4.87 -7.81
CA GLY A 33 -7.22 -5.79 -8.16
C GLY A 33 -5.83 -5.29 -7.82
N ASP A 34 -5.67 -4.02 -7.43
CA ASP A 34 -4.36 -3.51 -7.02
C ASP A 34 -3.88 -4.24 -5.77
N ALA A 35 -2.58 -4.50 -5.71
CA ALA A 35 -1.94 -5.09 -4.55
C ALA A 35 -1.30 -4.01 -3.71
N LEU A 36 -1.42 -4.11 -2.40
CA LEU A 36 -0.83 -3.18 -1.45
C LEU A 36 0.20 -3.93 -0.62
N LEU A 37 1.46 -3.49 -0.69
CA LEU A 37 2.57 -4.15 -0.01
C LEU A 37 2.99 -3.36 1.21
N PHE A 38 3.12 -4.05 2.33
CA PHE A 38 3.58 -3.47 3.58
C PHE A 38 4.77 -4.26 4.09
N GLY A 39 5.70 -3.58 4.72
CA GLY A 39 6.84 -4.23 5.33
C GLY A 39 6.60 -4.55 6.79
N ALA A 40 7.56 -5.23 7.41
CA ALA A 40 7.52 -5.51 8.84
C ALA A 40 7.53 -4.20 9.63
N GLU A 41 6.93 -4.25 10.83
CA GLU A 41 6.78 -3.04 11.66
C GLU A 41 8.07 -2.31 11.94
N THR A 42 9.16 -3.04 12.16
CA THR A 42 10.43 -2.43 12.54
C THR A 42 11.33 -2.11 11.37
N ARG A 43 11.21 -2.85 10.27
CA ARG A 43 12.13 -2.72 9.15
C ARG A 43 11.54 -2.08 7.92
N GLY A 44 10.20 -2.13 7.79
CA GLY A 44 9.56 -1.74 6.57
C GLY A 44 9.87 -2.70 5.43
N LEU A 45 9.63 -2.27 4.21
CA LEU A 45 9.91 -3.09 3.04
C LEU A 45 11.40 -3.12 2.72
N PRO A 46 11.92 -4.23 2.21
CA PRO A 46 13.31 -4.28 1.77
C PRO A 46 13.59 -3.22 0.71
N HIS A 47 14.82 -2.73 0.71
CA HIS A 47 15.23 -1.66 -0.20
C HIS A 47 15.02 -2.06 -1.67
N GLU A 48 15.34 -3.29 -2.04
CA GLU A 48 15.18 -3.73 -3.42
C GLU A 48 13.71 -3.79 -3.85
N VAL A 49 12.79 -4.02 -2.91
CA VAL A 49 11.37 -3.98 -3.21
C VAL A 49 10.93 -2.54 -3.51
N LEU A 50 11.39 -1.60 -2.69
CA LEU A 50 11.08 -0.18 -2.91
C LEU A 50 11.67 0.29 -4.23
N GLU A 51 12.90 -0.12 -4.54
CA GLU A 51 13.55 0.27 -5.79
C GLU A 51 12.83 -0.28 -7.01
N ALA A 52 12.20 -1.45 -6.89
CA ALA A 52 11.44 -2.04 -7.98
C ALA A 52 10.08 -1.37 -8.17
N CYS A 53 9.64 -0.57 -7.20
CA CYS A 53 8.35 0.10 -7.27
C CYS A 53 8.53 1.48 -7.88
N PRO A 54 7.72 1.85 -8.91
CA PRO A 54 7.77 3.22 -9.42
C PRO A 54 7.51 4.23 -8.31
N THR A 55 8.20 5.37 -8.38
CA THR A 55 8.14 6.39 -7.33
C THR A 55 6.71 6.83 -7.02
N GLU A 56 5.87 6.95 -8.05
CA GLU A 56 4.49 7.40 -7.87
C GLU A 56 3.62 6.35 -7.21
N ARG A 57 4.11 5.13 -7.05
CA ARG A 57 3.40 4.07 -6.33
C ARG A 57 4.06 3.71 -5.00
N ARG A 58 5.03 4.50 -4.57
CA ARG A 58 5.59 4.40 -3.21
C ARG A 58 4.84 5.42 -2.36
N LEU A 59 4.06 4.93 -1.41
CA LEU A 59 3.11 5.76 -0.69
C LEU A 59 3.43 5.81 0.80
N ARG A 60 3.03 6.89 1.42
CA ARG A 60 3.16 7.11 2.86
C ARG A 60 1.80 7.50 3.43
N ILE A 61 1.47 6.91 4.58
CA ILE A 61 0.29 7.35 5.32
C ILE A 61 0.70 8.61 6.09
N PRO A 62 0.01 9.75 5.87
CA PRO A 62 0.39 10.99 6.53
C PRO A 62 0.30 10.88 8.05
N MET A 63 1.25 11.50 8.74
CA MET A 63 1.33 11.50 10.19
C MET A 63 1.66 12.90 10.66
N LEU A 64 1.18 13.26 11.83
CA LEU A 64 1.57 14.51 12.46
C LEU A 64 3.04 14.46 12.85
N ALA A 65 3.69 15.62 12.87
CA ALA A 65 5.08 15.71 13.28
C ALA A 65 5.22 15.19 14.71
N GLY A 66 6.26 14.40 14.94
CA GLY A 66 6.54 13.83 16.24
C GLY A 66 5.77 12.57 16.58
N VAL A 67 4.83 12.18 15.74
CA VAL A 67 4.09 10.93 15.93
C VAL A 67 4.87 9.79 15.29
N ARG A 68 4.95 8.66 15.96
CA ARG A 68 5.62 7.47 15.43
C ARG A 68 4.79 6.83 14.34
N SER A 69 5.42 5.92 13.62
CA SER A 69 4.72 5.12 12.62
C SER A 69 3.53 4.41 13.24
N LEU A 70 2.47 4.27 12.44
CA LEU A 70 1.34 3.47 12.86
C LEU A 70 1.76 2.02 13.00
N ASN A 71 1.09 1.32 13.90
CA ASN A 71 1.16 -0.13 13.98
C ASN A 71 0.78 -0.71 12.62
N LEU A 72 1.40 -1.83 12.25
CA LEU A 72 1.19 -2.42 10.92
C LEU A 72 -0.28 -2.72 10.65
N SER A 73 -1.00 -3.31 11.59
CA SER A 73 -2.42 -3.60 11.42
C SER A 73 -3.22 -2.34 11.14
N ASN A 74 -2.93 -1.27 11.87
CA ASN A 74 -3.61 0.00 11.67
C ASN A 74 -3.27 0.60 10.32
N ALA A 75 -2.02 0.51 9.90
CA ALA A 75 -1.60 1.02 8.60
C ALA A 75 -2.31 0.30 7.46
N VAL A 76 -2.41 -1.03 7.55
CA VAL A 76 -3.14 -1.82 6.55
C VAL A 76 -4.60 -1.39 6.51
N ALA A 77 -5.23 -1.26 7.69
CA ALA A 77 -6.63 -0.87 7.77
C ALA A 77 -6.88 0.50 7.13
N VAL A 78 -6.01 1.47 7.42
CA VAL A 78 -6.15 2.81 6.86
C VAL A 78 -6.02 2.78 5.33
N ALA A 79 -5.03 2.07 4.81
CA ALA A 79 -4.80 1.99 3.38
C ALA A 79 -5.95 1.29 2.65
N VAL A 80 -6.42 0.17 3.20
CA VAL A 80 -7.52 -0.58 2.62
C VAL A 80 -8.81 0.24 2.63
N TYR A 81 -9.06 0.94 3.74
CA TYR A 81 -10.26 1.76 3.86
C TYR A 81 -10.23 2.91 2.85
N GLU A 82 -9.07 3.51 2.64
CA GLU A 82 -8.92 4.56 1.65
C GLU A 82 -9.18 4.04 0.23
N ALA A 83 -8.63 2.87 -0.11
CA ALA A 83 -8.86 2.26 -1.41
C ALA A 83 -10.35 1.97 -1.61
N TRP A 84 -11.02 1.46 -0.58
CA TRP A 84 -12.45 1.18 -0.63
C TRP A 84 -13.26 2.46 -0.77
N ARG A 85 -12.87 3.50 -0.05
CA ARG A 85 -13.53 4.81 -0.16
C ARG A 85 -13.47 5.32 -1.60
N GLN A 86 -12.33 5.18 -2.26
CA GLN A 86 -12.18 5.60 -3.64
C GLN A 86 -13.08 4.82 -4.59
N GLN A 87 -13.42 3.59 -4.23
CA GLN A 87 -14.36 2.77 -5.00
C GLN A 87 -15.81 3.02 -4.59
N GLY A 88 -16.08 4.04 -3.77
CA GLY A 88 -17.44 4.38 -3.34
C GLY A 88 -18.01 3.43 -2.30
N PHE A 89 -17.16 2.72 -1.56
CA PHE A 89 -17.56 1.75 -0.55
C PHE A 89 -18.46 0.65 -1.12
N VAL A 90 -18.21 0.29 -2.38
CA VAL A 90 -19.00 -0.76 -3.02
C VAL A 90 -18.64 -2.12 -2.44
N SER A 91 -19.65 -2.90 -2.08
CA SER A 91 -19.43 -4.26 -1.62
C SER A 91 -19.04 -5.15 -2.80
N PRO A 92 -18.25 -6.22 -2.54
CA PRO A 92 -17.99 -7.18 -3.61
C PRO A 92 -19.29 -7.73 -4.16
N SER A 93 -19.31 -7.96 -5.47
CA SER A 93 -20.49 -8.55 -6.10
C SER A 93 -20.81 -9.88 -5.47
N ARG A 94 -22.08 -10.11 -5.23
CA ARG A 94 -22.51 -11.41 -4.79
C ARG A 94 -22.89 -12.24 -6.00
N PRO A 95 -22.49 -13.50 -6.01
CA PRO A 95 -22.94 -14.38 -7.08
C PRO A 95 -24.45 -14.56 -7.04
#